data_b5faad30001475b15e3b785a4d265513
#
_entry.id   b5faad30001475b15e3b785a4d265513
#
_cell.length_a   1.000
_cell.length_b   1.000
_cell.length_c   1.000
_cell.angle_alpha   90.00
_cell.angle_beta   90.00
_cell.angle_gamma   90.00
#
_symmetry.space_group_name_H-M   'P 1'
#
loop_
_entity.id
_entity.type
_entity.pdbx_description
1 polymer ?
#
loop_
_entity_poly.entity_id
_entity_poly.type
_entity_poly.pdbx_seq_one_letter_code
_entity_poly.pdbx_strand_id
1 'polypeptide(L)'
;MPCSVASDTRPFKIPQSVLVVIHTPALDVLLIRRADAETEFWQSVTGSKDAEDEPLALTAAREVAEETGILCGQGSALAARLVDWGLRNVYEIYPRWRARYAPGVTHNTEHLFGLCVPERVVPVLAPREHTDWRWLPYREAADACFSPSNAEAILLLPEFAR
;
A
#
# COMPACT_ATOMS: atom_id res chain seq x y z
N MET A 1 39.11 -0.87 23.23
CA MET A 1 38.55 -1.03 21.88
C MET A 1 37.17 -0.42 21.88
N PRO A 2 36.96 0.71 21.22
CA PRO A 2 35.60 1.20 21.09
C PRO A 2 34.83 0.26 20.19
N CYS A 3 33.70 -0.26 20.69
CA CYS A 3 32.71 -0.92 19.84
C CYS A 3 32.26 0.07 18.78
N SER A 4 32.67 -0.16 17.55
CA SER A 4 32.11 0.52 16.39
C SER A 4 30.62 0.10 16.32
N VAL A 5 29.75 0.96 16.78
CA VAL A 5 28.34 0.83 16.49
C VAL A 5 28.25 1.05 14.98
N ALA A 6 27.98 -0.02 14.24
CA ALA A 6 27.68 0.10 12.82
C ALA A 6 26.46 1.04 12.72
N SER A 7 26.68 2.25 12.23
CA SER A 7 25.58 3.16 11.95
C SER A 7 24.66 2.47 10.94
N ASP A 8 23.37 2.35 11.28
CA ASP A 8 22.38 1.85 10.35
C ASP A 8 22.36 2.79 9.13
N THR A 9 22.92 2.32 8.01
CA THR A 9 23.09 3.12 6.78
C THR A 9 21.85 3.13 5.90
N ARG A 10 20.72 2.54 6.37
CA ARG A 10 19.46 2.56 5.61
C ARG A 10 18.97 4.01 5.46
N PRO A 11 18.62 4.43 4.22
CA PRO A 11 18.07 5.76 4.01
C PRO A 11 16.73 5.90 4.74
N PHE A 12 16.42 7.11 5.17
CA PHE A 12 15.11 7.42 5.73
C PHE A 12 14.02 7.24 4.68
N LYS A 13 12.84 6.80 5.12
CA LYS A 13 11.65 6.73 4.28
C LYS A 13 11.23 8.13 3.86
N ILE A 14 10.78 8.25 2.61
CA ILE A 14 10.20 9.48 2.08
C ILE A 14 8.74 9.55 2.55
N PRO A 15 8.27 10.67 3.13
CA PRO A 15 6.90 10.80 3.63
C PRO A 15 5.89 11.08 2.50
N GLN A 16 6.03 10.37 1.40
CA GLN A 16 5.15 10.32 0.24
C GLN A 16 4.94 8.86 -0.10
N SER A 17 3.71 8.39 0.00
CA SER A 17 3.36 6.99 -0.21
C SER A 17 2.14 6.84 -1.11
N VAL A 18 1.89 5.60 -1.49
CA VAL A 18 0.69 5.20 -2.22
C VAL A 18 -0.11 4.20 -1.40
N LEU A 19 -1.42 4.18 -1.61
CA LEU A 19 -2.31 3.12 -1.20
C LEU A 19 -3.03 2.65 -2.46
N VAL A 20 -2.96 1.36 -2.77
CA VAL A 20 -3.57 0.80 -3.97
C VAL A 20 -4.68 -0.15 -3.57
N VAL A 21 -5.92 0.20 -3.90
CA VAL A 21 -7.08 -0.68 -3.74
C VAL A 21 -7.14 -1.60 -4.94
N ILE A 22 -6.83 -2.88 -4.74
CA ILE A 22 -6.90 -3.91 -5.78
C ILE A 22 -8.28 -4.54 -5.73
N HIS A 23 -8.99 -4.47 -6.84
CA HIS A 23 -10.38 -4.93 -6.89
C HIS A 23 -10.73 -5.64 -8.19
N THR A 24 -11.83 -6.38 -8.17
CA THR A 24 -12.45 -6.97 -9.35
C THR A 24 -13.57 -6.07 -9.90
N PRO A 25 -14.09 -6.31 -11.11
CA PRO A 25 -15.27 -5.61 -11.61
C PRO A 25 -16.51 -5.78 -10.71
N ALA A 26 -16.59 -6.87 -9.97
CA ALA A 26 -17.67 -7.13 -9.00
C ALA A 26 -17.47 -6.42 -7.66
N LEU A 27 -16.42 -5.60 -7.52
CA LEU A 27 -16.06 -4.86 -6.31
C LEU A 27 -15.67 -5.76 -5.13
N ASP A 28 -15.06 -6.90 -5.42
CA ASP A 28 -14.32 -7.66 -4.42
C ASP A 28 -12.95 -7.02 -4.27
N VAL A 29 -12.45 -6.92 -3.06
CA VAL A 29 -11.22 -6.22 -2.72
C VAL A 29 -10.20 -7.18 -2.10
N LEU A 30 -8.96 -7.10 -2.55
CA LEU A 30 -7.85 -7.85 -1.98
C LEU A 30 -7.28 -7.13 -0.77
N LEU A 31 -7.24 -7.83 0.35
CA LEU A 31 -6.54 -7.39 1.55
C LEU A 31 -5.39 -8.34 1.86
N ILE A 32 -4.32 -7.78 2.41
CA ILE A 32 -3.15 -8.51 2.88
C ILE A 32 -2.90 -8.21 4.35
N ARG A 33 -2.38 -9.19 5.07
CA ARG A 33 -2.15 -9.09 6.51
C ARG A 33 -0.69 -8.80 6.80
N ARG A 34 -0.43 -7.75 7.61
CA ARG A 34 0.93 -7.41 8.03
C ARG A 34 1.52 -8.45 8.99
N ALA A 35 2.78 -8.80 8.75
CA ALA A 35 3.53 -9.71 9.60
C ALA A 35 4.05 -9.05 10.88
N ASP A 36 4.27 -7.72 10.86
CA ASP A 36 4.91 -6.95 11.93
C ASP A 36 3.94 -6.35 12.96
N ALA A 37 2.65 -6.67 12.85
CA ALA A 37 1.63 -6.18 13.77
C ALA A 37 1.30 -7.22 14.84
N GLU A 38 1.14 -6.78 16.10
CA GLU A 38 0.77 -7.63 17.23
C GLU A 38 -0.69 -8.12 17.13
N THR A 39 -1.56 -7.32 16.50
CA THR A 39 -2.96 -7.65 16.24
C THR A 39 -3.18 -7.90 14.75
N GLU A 40 -4.31 -8.48 14.38
CA GLU A 40 -4.67 -8.61 12.97
C GLU A 40 -4.69 -7.24 12.29
N PHE A 41 -3.79 -7.04 11.35
CA PHE A 41 -3.66 -5.79 10.61
C PHE A 41 -3.86 -6.08 9.13
N TRP A 42 -5.11 -5.93 8.67
CA TRP A 42 -5.49 -6.07 7.26
C TRP A 42 -5.45 -4.73 6.57
N GLN A 43 -4.90 -4.71 5.36
CA GLN A 43 -4.72 -3.49 4.58
C GLN A 43 -4.71 -3.75 3.08
N SER A 44 -4.93 -2.69 2.30
CA SER A 44 -4.57 -2.64 0.89
C SER A 44 -3.06 -2.56 0.72
N VAL A 45 -2.56 -2.63 -0.51
CA VAL A 45 -1.13 -2.42 -0.79
C VAL A 45 -0.74 -0.99 -0.45
N THR A 46 0.33 -0.81 0.31
CA THR A 46 0.89 0.50 0.65
C THR A 46 2.40 0.50 0.51
N GLY A 47 2.97 1.65 0.21
CA GLY A 47 4.41 1.80 0.20
C GLY A 47 4.87 3.21 -0.15
N SER A 48 6.08 3.55 0.27
CA SER A 48 6.67 4.86 0.05
C SER A 48 7.45 4.94 -1.25
N LYS A 49 7.64 6.15 -1.77
CA LYS A 49 8.58 6.39 -2.86
C LYS A 49 9.99 5.93 -2.46
N ASP A 50 10.72 5.38 -3.41
CA ASP A 50 12.14 5.03 -3.24
C ASP A 50 13.06 6.23 -3.45
N ALA A 51 12.62 7.22 -4.23
CA ALA A 51 13.33 8.45 -4.52
C ALA A 51 12.35 9.62 -4.62
N GLU A 52 12.81 10.83 -4.31
CA GLU A 52 11.95 12.02 -4.34
C GLU A 52 11.31 12.27 -5.72
N ASP A 53 12.01 11.93 -6.79
CA ASP A 53 11.57 12.09 -8.16
C ASP A 53 10.87 10.87 -8.75
N GLU A 54 10.67 9.79 -7.96
CA GLU A 54 9.92 8.63 -8.44
C GLU A 54 8.47 9.03 -8.72
N PRO A 55 7.95 8.81 -9.95
CA PRO A 55 6.53 9.06 -10.23
C PRO A 55 5.63 8.16 -9.37
N LEU A 56 4.53 8.70 -8.88
CA LEU A 56 3.60 7.95 -8.03
C LEU A 56 3.06 6.68 -8.68
N ALA A 57 2.77 6.72 -9.98
CA ALA A 57 2.34 5.52 -10.71
C ALA A 57 3.40 4.42 -10.73
N LEU A 58 4.67 4.79 -10.77
CA LEU A 58 5.79 3.83 -10.69
C LEU A 58 5.90 3.26 -9.27
N THR A 59 5.76 4.10 -8.25
CA THR A 59 5.70 3.67 -6.85
C THR A 59 4.58 2.66 -6.64
N ALA A 60 3.38 2.97 -7.13
CA ALA A 60 2.21 2.10 -7.02
C ALA A 60 2.44 0.74 -7.69
N ALA A 61 2.92 0.74 -8.94
CA ALA A 61 3.17 -0.49 -9.68
C ALA A 61 4.26 -1.35 -9.02
N ARG A 62 5.30 -0.72 -8.52
CA ARG A 62 6.41 -1.40 -7.82
C ARG A 62 5.92 -2.06 -6.53
N GLU A 63 5.19 -1.33 -5.70
CA GLU A 63 4.68 -1.86 -4.43
C GLU A 63 3.66 -2.99 -4.65
N VAL A 64 2.79 -2.87 -5.65
CA VAL A 64 1.85 -3.95 -6.01
C VAL A 64 2.63 -5.22 -6.40
N ALA A 65 3.67 -5.09 -7.22
CA ALA A 65 4.48 -6.24 -7.63
C ALA A 65 5.24 -6.86 -6.44
N GLU A 66 5.84 -6.04 -5.59
CA GLU A 66 6.57 -6.50 -4.40
C GLU A 66 5.68 -7.22 -3.40
N GLU A 67 4.49 -6.68 -3.12
CA GLU A 67 3.61 -7.19 -2.08
C GLU A 67 2.66 -8.29 -2.54
N THR A 68 2.33 -8.36 -3.83
CA THR A 68 1.33 -9.32 -4.35
C THR A 68 1.78 -10.15 -5.55
N GLY A 69 2.89 -9.80 -6.18
CA GLY A 69 3.33 -10.43 -7.43
C GLY A 69 2.53 -10.02 -8.67
N ILE A 70 1.53 -9.17 -8.52
CA ILE A 70 0.72 -8.70 -9.66
C ILE A 70 1.51 -7.65 -10.45
N LEU A 71 1.61 -7.85 -11.77
CA LEU A 71 2.32 -6.93 -12.65
C LEU A 71 1.35 -5.93 -13.28
N CYS A 72 1.46 -4.67 -12.92
CA CYS A 72 0.63 -3.58 -13.43
C CYS A 72 1.43 -2.35 -13.87
N GLY A 73 2.75 -2.49 -14.01
CA GLY A 73 3.62 -1.42 -14.49
C GLY A 73 3.51 -1.21 -16.00
N GLN A 74 4.19 -0.19 -16.48
CA GLN A 74 4.24 0.15 -17.89
C GLN A 74 4.66 -1.07 -18.73
N GLY A 75 3.94 -1.33 -19.81
CA GLY A 75 4.18 -2.48 -20.68
C GLY A 75 3.50 -3.77 -20.26
N SER A 76 2.89 -3.83 -19.06
CA SER A 76 2.10 -4.98 -18.63
C SER A 76 0.66 -4.92 -19.13
N ALA A 77 -0.03 -6.07 -19.12
CA ALA A 77 -1.43 -6.15 -19.55
C ALA A 77 -2.37 -5.31 -18.67
N LEU A 78 -2.01 -5.10 -17.40
CA LEU A 78 -2.82 -4.36 -16.43
C LEU A 78 -2.44 -2.88 -16.30
N ALA A 79 -1.47 -2.39 -17.06
CA ALA A 79 -0.98 -1.01 -16.93
C ALA A 79 -2.09 0.05 -17.04
N ALA A 80 -3.02 -0.13 -17.97
CA ALA A 80 -4.15 0.78 -18.17
C ALA A 80 -5.22 0.65 -17.07
N ARG A 81 -5.13 -0.37 -16.22
CA ARG A 81 -6.06 -0.63 -15.12
C ARG A 81 -5.60 -0.05 -13.79
N LEU A 82 -4.37 0.43 -13.72
CA LEU A 82 -3.84 1.15 -12.57
C LEU A 82 -4.20 2.63 -12.73
N VAL A 83 -5.07 3.13 -11.89
CA VAL A 83 -5.63 4.47 -12.00
C VAL A 83 -5.34 5.28 -10.74
N ASP A 84 -4.76 6.46 -10.94
CA ASP A 84 -4.63 7.47 -9.88
C ASP A 84 -6.00 8.12 -9.66
N TRP A 85 -6.53 8.02 -8.45
CA TRP A 85 -7.83 8.61 -8.13
C TRP A 85 -7.77 10.13 -7.91
N GLY A 86 -6.58 10.71 -7.85
CA GLY A 86 -6.41 12.14 -7.59
C GLY A 86 -6.71 12.54 -6.15
N LEU A 87 -6.85 11.60 -5.25
CA LEU A 87 -7.10 11.81 -3.83
C LEU A 87 -5.85 11.54 -3.01
N ARG A 88 -5.73 12.21 -1.89
CA ARG A 88 -4.64 12.00 -0.95
C ARG A 88 -5.10 12.21 0.48
N ASN A 89 -4.49 11.48 1.41
CA ASN A 89 -4.66 11.65 2.83
C ASN A 89 -3.34 12.09 3.44
N VAL A 90 -3.39 13.08 4.32
CA VAL A 90 -2.25 13.46 5.15
C VAL A 90 -2.57 12.99 6.56
N TYR A 91 -1.73 12.11 7.10
CA TYR A 91 -1.94 11.59 8.44
C TYR A 91 -0.66 11.63 9.27
N GLU A 92 -0.85 11.68 10.58
CA GLU A 92 0.24 11.61 11.53
C GLU A 92 0.80 10.19 11.58
N ILE A 93 2.13 10.08 11.43
CA ILE A 93 2.82 8.80 11.46
C ILE A 93 2.75 8.24 12.89
N TYR A 94 2.36 6.97 13.03
CA TYR A 94 2.35 6.30 14.33
C TYR A 94 3.73 6.40 15.00
N PRO A 95 3.80 6.75 16.31
CA PRO A 95 5.07 6.94 17.00
C PRO A 95 6.06 5.80 16.82
N ARG A 96 5.59 4.55 16.79
CA ARG A 96 6.43 3.36 16.60
C ARG A 96 7.15 3.30 15.25
N TRP A 97 6.68 4.05 14.25
CA TRP A 97 7.27 4.06 12.90
C TRP A 97 8.02 5.34 12.57
N ARG A 98 7.98 6.36 13.44
CA ARG A 98 8.65 7.66 13.18
C ARG A 98 10.15 7.54 13.02
N ALA A 99 10.76 6.56 13.68
CA ALA A 99 12.20 6.33 13.54
C ALA A 99 12.65 5.95 12.13
N ARG A 100 11.74 5.51 11.28
CA ARG A 100 12.01 5.19 9.87
C ARG A 100 12.17 6.43 8.99
N TYR A 101 11.74 7.59 9.48
CA TYR A 101 11.74 8.87 8.77
C TYR A 101 12.82 9.80 9.33
N ALA A 102 13.18 10.84 8.57
CA ALA A 102 14.12 11.85 9.03
C ALA A 102 13.61 12.56 10.29
N PRO A 103 14.51 13.02 11.19
CA PRO A 103 14.10 13.80 12.36
C PRO A 103 13.22 14.99 11.97
N GLY A 104 12.13 15.19 12.71
CA GLY A 104 11.18 16.26 12.45
C GLY A 104 10.04 15.91 11.49
N VAL A 105 10.11 14.77 10.80
CA VAL A 105 9.01 14.27 9.97
C VAL A 105 7.95 13.63 10.86
N THR A 106 6.74 14.20 10.86
CA THR A 106 5.63 13.74 11.69
C THR A 106 4.42 13.26 10.89
N HIS A 107 4.32 13.67 9.63
CA HIS A 107 3.18 13.37 8.76
C HIS A 107 3.63 12.74 7.46
N ASN A 108 2.78 11.85 6.93
CA ASN A 108 2.94 11.22 5.61
C ASN A 108 1.77 11.63 4.72
N THR A 109 2.04 11.86 3.44
CA THR A 109 1.02 12.07 2.42
C THR A 109 0.84 10.78 1.64
N GLU A 110 -0.36 10.21 1.67
CA GLU A 110 -0.72 8.96 1.01
C GLU A 110 -1.63 9.24 -0.17
N HIS A 111 -1.20 8.84 -1.36
CA HIS A 111 -1.94 9.02 -2.61
C HIS A 111 -2.72 7.76 -2.95
N LEU A 112 -3.99 7.91 -3.34
CA LEU A 112 -4.90 6.80 -3.56
C LEU A 112 -4.94 6.37 -5.02
N PHE A 113 -4.78 5.06 -5.23
CA PHE A 113 -4.86 4.40 -6.53
C PHE A 113 -5.87 3.26 -6.48
N GLY A 114 -6.43 2.93 -7.62
CA GLY A 114 -7.19 1.70 -7.82
C GLY A 114 -6.55 0.83 -8.90
N LEU A 115 -6.58 -0.48 -8.69
CA LEU A 115 -6.18 -1.46 -9.70
C LEU A 115 -7.30 -2.46 -9.90
N CYS A 116 -7.90 -2.44 -11.09
CA CYS A 116 -8.91 -3.43 -11.45
C CYS A 116 -8.24 -4.66 -12.07
N VAL A 117 -8.40 -5.81 -11.42
CA VAL A 117 -8.00 -7.10 -11.97
C VAL A 117 -9.24 -7.85 -12.46
N PRO A 118 -9.14 -8.69 -13.53
CA PRO A 118 -10.32 -9.30 -14.13
C PRO A 118 -11.05 -10.29 -13.23
N GLU A 119 -10.35 -10.89 -12.27
CA GLU A 119 -10.90 -11.89 -11.36
C GLU A 119 -10.07 -11.94 -10.06
N ARG A 120 -10.57 -12.67 -9.06
CA ARG A 120 -9.83 -12.91 -7.83
C ARG A 120 -8.58 -13.75 -8.12
N VAL A 121 -7.42 -13.09 -8.19
CA VAL A 121 -6.13 -13.77 -8.40
C VAL A 121 -5.56 -14.22 -7.07
N VAL A 122 -4.72 -15.26 -7.11
CA VAL A 122 -3.94 -15.69 -5.94
C VAL A 122 -2.65 -14.90 -5.90
N PRO A 123 -2.45 -14.01 -4.92
CA PRO A 123 -1.22 -13.22 -4.84
C PRO A 123 -0.02 -14.07 -4.39
N VAL A 124 1.17 -13.59 -4.72
CA VAL A 124 2.44 -14.11 -4.18
C VAL A 124 2.94 -13.06 -3.19
N LEU A 125 2.79 -13.34 -1.89
CA LEU A 125 3.14 -12.41 -0.83
C LEU A 125 4.64 -12.29 -0.62
N ALA A 126 5.08 -11.10 -0.17
CA ALA A 126 6.43 -10.89 0.35
C ALA A 126 6.52 -11.56 1.74
N PRO A 127 7.29 -12.67 1.92
CA PRO A 127 7.14 -13.53 3.10
C PRO A 127 7.46 -12.88 4.45
N ARG A 128 8.28 -11.83 4.43
CA ARG A 128 8.69 -11.12 5.65
C ARG A 128 7.78 -9.95 6.02
N GLU A 129 6.95 -9.50 5.06
CA GLU A 129 6.11 -8.32 5.23
C GLU A 129 4.65 -8.68 5.44
N HIS A 130 4.19 -9.73 4.78
CA HIS A 130 2.79 -10.16 4.82
C HIS A 130 2.68 -11.67 5.01
N THR A 131 1.69 -12.10 5.81
CA THR A 131 1.52 -13.50 6.21
C THR A 131 0.30 -14.16 5.58
N ASP A 132 -0.68 -13.38 5.14
CA ASP A 132 -1.95 -13.91 4.65
C ASP A 132 -2.62 -12.92 3.72
N TRP A 133 -3.61 -13.40 2.98
CA TRP A 133 -4.42 -12.59 2.07
C TRP A 133 -5.85 -13.10 2.05
N ARG A 134 -6.78 -12.21 1.67
CA ARG A 134 -8.19 -12.56 1.44
C ARG A 134 -8.83 -11.63 0.45
N TRP A 135 -9.84 -12.15 -0.27
CA TRP A 135 -10.73 -11.37 -1.10
C TRP A 135 -12.06 -11.22 -0.37
N LEU A 136 -12.56 -10.01 -0.24
CA LEU A 136 -13.83 -9.70 0.41
C LEU A 136 -14.64 -8.72 -0.45
N PRO A 137 -15.99 -8.81 -0.43
CA PRO A 137 -16.81 -7.72 -0.95
C PRO A 137 -16.38 -6.39 -0.33
N TYR A 138 -16.44 -5.30 -1.09
CA TYR A 138 -15.78 -4.04 -0.69
C TYR A 138 -16.23 -3.50 0.68
N ARG A 139 -17.51 -3.66 1.05
CA ARG A 139 -17.97 -3.21 2.37
C ARG A 139 -17.38 -4.03 3.51
N GLU A 140 -17.34 -5.35 3.34
CA GLU A 140 -16.68 -6.25 4.30
C GLU A 140 -15.18 -6.00 4.38
N ALA A 141 -14.54 -5.72 3.23
CA ALA A 141 -13.13 -5.36 3.18
C ALA A 141 -12.86 -4.06 3.95
N ALA A 142 -13.71 -3.05 3.79
CA ALA A 142 -13.59 -1.80 4.55
C ALA A 142 -13.69 -2.05 6.06
N ASP A 143 -14.66 -2.88 6.49
CA ASP A 143 -14.83 -3.23 7.91
C ASP A 143 -13.62 -3.99 8.47
N ALA A 144 -12.94 -4.79 7.65
CA ALA A 144 -11.78 -5.58 8.06
C ALA A 144 -10.49 -4.76 8.17
N CYS A 145 -10.41 -3.59 7.52
CA CYS A 145 -9.21 -2.77 7.52
C CYS A 145 -8.88 -2.21 8.89
N PHE A 146 -7.59 -2.24 9.23
CA PHE A 146 -7.08 -1.60 10.44
C PHE A 146 -7.16 -0.08 10.36
N SER A 147 -6.72 0.50 9.23
CA SER A 147 -6.65 1.96 9.06
C SER A 147 -7.99 2.54 8.62
N PRO A 148 -8.51 3.57 9.30
CA PRO A 148 -9.72 4.28 8.86
C PRO A 148 -9.60 4.89 7.47
N SER A 149 -8.43 5.41 7.09
CA SER A 149 -8.21 5.99 5.77
C SER A 149 -8.27 4.94 4.67
N ASN A 150 -7.78 3.74 4.93
CA ASN A 150 -7.89 2.61 4.02
C ASN A 150 -9.35 2.17 3.86
N ALA A 151 -10.10 2.09 4.95
CA ALA A 151 -11.52 1.76 4.91
C ALA A 151 -12.32 2.78 4.10
N GLU A 152 -12.07 4.07 4.28
CA GLU A 152 -12.70 5.15 3.52
C GLU A 152 -12.40 5.03 2.01
N ALA A 153 -11.14 4.76 1.66
CA ALA A 153 -10.73 4.57 0.26
C ALA A 153 -11.50 3.42 -0.39
N ILE A 154 -11.65 2.29 0.31
CA ILE A 154 -12.41 1.14 -0.19
C ILE A 154 -13.88 1.50 -0.38
N LEU A 155 -14.48 2.25 0.54
CA LEU A 155 -15.89 2.66 0.43
C LEU A 155 -16.15 3.61 -0.75
N LEU A 156 -15.12 4.30 -1.24
CA LEU A 156 -15.22 5.13 -2.44
C LEU A 156 -15.17 4.34 -3.76
N LEU A 157 -14.87 3.04 -3.69
CA LEU A 157 -14.66 2.20 -4.87
C LEU A 157 -15.79 2.28 -5.90
N PRO A 158 -17.10 2.27 -5.54
CA PRO A 158 -18.16 2.38 -6.53
C PRO A 158 -18.12 3.66 -7.38
N GLU A 159 -17.53 4.74 -6.86
CA GLU A 159 -17.39 6.00 -7.60
C GLU A 159 -16.22 5.99 -8.57
N PHE A 160 -15.14 5.27 -8.25
CA PHE A 160 -13.90 5.25 -9.02
C PHE A 160 -13.73 4.02 -9.92
N ALA A 161 -14.51 2.96 -9.70
CA ALA A 161 -14.43 1.71 -10.45
C ALA A 161 -15.27 1.68 -11.74
N ARG A 162 -15.69 2.82 -12.22
CA ARG A 162 -16.53 2.95 -13.44
C ARG A 162 -15.74 2.72 -14.72
#